data_9eac5ef09517b15c9badeee4f7db65f7
#
_entry.id   9eac5ef09517b15c9badeee4f7db65f7
#
_cell.length_a   1.000
_cell.length_b   1.000
_cell.length_c   1.000
_cell.angle_alpha   90.00
_cell.angle_beta   90.00
_cell.angle_gamma   90.00
#
_symmetry.space_group_name_H-M   'P 1'
#
loop_
_entity.id
_entity.type
_entity.pdbx_description
1 polymer ?
#
loop_
_entity_poly.entity_id
_entity_poly.type
_entity_poly.pdbx_seq_one_letter_code
_entity_poly.pdbx_strand_id
1 'polypeptide(L)'
;VLTPEEGNGIMCAYNYSQELDTAENAAFKAKWAGMFDGDQSMHEIAVSHYHGINTWAEGVRQAGSLDRMAIIEALETGISITGPGGKVTVDPKTHHAVLDVHLMKMQDQKMEVVETLPQRQPVDTQAVCDLSANPDDNTQYEIDI
;
A
#
# COMPACT_ATOMS: atom_id res chain seq x y z
N VAL A 1 -10.62 16.64 15.29
CA VAL A 1 -9.79 17.36 14.30
C VAL A 1 -8.94 18.36 15.06
N LEU A 2 -7.61 18.34 14.84
CA LEU A 2 -6.67 19.26 15.49
C LEU A 2 -6.76 20.65 14.85
N THR A 3 -6.57 21.68 15.68
CA THR A 3 -6.34 23.03 15.15
C THR A 3 -4.95 23.11 14.48
N PRO A 4 -4.69 24.14 13.63
CA PRO A 4 -3.33 24.32 13.11
C PRO A 4 -2.26 24.45 14.19
N GLU A 5 -2.56 25.10 15.30
CA GLU A 5 -1.64 25.27 16.44
C GLU A 5 -1.27 23.94 17.10
N GLU A 6 -2.22 23.00 17.15
CA GLU A 6 -2.02 21.66 17.73
C GLU A 6 -1.39 20.68 16.74
N GLY A 7 -1.68 20.81 15.47
CA GLY A 7 -1.32 19.85 14.43
C GLY A 7 -0.04 20.18 13.66
N ASN A 8 0.27 21.46 13.47
CA ASN A 8 1.40 21.86 12.64
C ASN A 8 2.73 21.28 13.18
N GLY A 9 3.49 20.66 12.27
CA GLY A 9 4.77 20.06 12.60
C GLY A 9 4.69 18.57 12.96
N ILE A 10 3.50 17.98 13.14
CA ILE A 10 3.38 16.53 13.33
C ILE A 10 3.88 15.81 12.08
N MET A 11 4.77 14.85 12.28
CA MET A 11 5.32 14.01 11.21
C MET A 11 4.69 12.63 11.23
N CYS A 12 4.49 12.06 10.05
CA CYS A 12 4.07 10.66 9.89
C CYS A 12 4.71 10.02 8.65
N ALA A 13 4.70 8.70 8.61
CA ALA A 13 5.14 7.92 7.47
C ALA A 13 4.01 6.97 7.05
N TYR A 14 3.49 7.15 5.84
CA TYR A 14 2.42 6.33 5.29
C TYR A 14 2.66 6.04 3.80
N ASN A 15 1.97 5.03 3.29
CA ASN A 15 2.00 4.67 1.88
C ASN A 15 1.00 5.44 1.02
N TYR A 16 0.25 6.36 1.58
CA TYR A 16 -0.72 7.18 0.87
C TYR A 16 -1.00 8.50 1.59
N SER A 17 -1.19 9.54 0.79
CA SER A 17 -1.84 10.79 1.18
C SER A 17 -2.81 11.23 0.08
N GLN A 18 -3.95 11.80 0.45
CA GLN A 18 -4.88 12.39 -0.52
C GLN A 18 -4.30 13.62 -1.26
N GLU A 19 -3.23 14.20 -0.74
CA GLU A 19 -2.49 15.33 -1.33
C GLU A 19 -1.41 14.89 -2.34
N LEU A 20 -1.23 13.59 -2.58
CA LEU A 20 -0.30 13.11 -3.62
C LEU A 20 -0.70 13.66 -5.00
N ASP A 21 0.22 14.37 -5.62
CA ASP A 21 0.02 14.98 -6.96
C ASP A 21 0.40 13.98 -8.06
N THR A 22 -0.47 12.97 -8.23
CA THR A 22 -0.35 11.95 -9.28
C THR A 22 -1.65 11.83 -10.06
N ALA A 23 -1.55 11.43 -11.34
CA ALA A 23 -2.72 11.22 -12.19
C ALA A 23 -3.62 10.11 -11.64
N GLU A 24 -3.01 9.05 -11.09
CA GLU A 24 -3.70 7.92 -10.48
C GLU A 24 -4.50 8.35 -9.25
N ASN A 25 -3.91 9.17 -8.39
CA ASN A 25 -4.61 9.71 -7.23
C ASN A 25 -5.76 10.63 -7.64
N ALA A 26 -5.53 11.50 -8.61
CA ALA A 26 -6.59 12.39 -9.12
C ALA A 26 -7.77 11.58 -9.71
N ALA A 27 -7.49 10.54 -10.49
CA ALA A 27 -8.51 9.67 -11.07
C ALA A 27 -9.27 8.88 -9.98
N PHE A 28 -8.57 8.39 -8.96
CA PHE A 28 -9.17 7.68 -7.83
C PHE A 28 -10.09 8.61 -7.02
N LYS A 29 -9.64 9.82 -6.70
CA LYS A 29 -10.44 10.84 -6.00
C LYS A 29 -11.70 11.21 -6.76
N ALA A 30 -11.61 11.35 -8.10
CA ALA A 30 -12.76 11.63 -8.93
C ALA A 30 -13.80 10.49 -8.91
N LYS A 31 -13.35 9.23 -8.96
CA LYS A 31 -14.23 8.06 -8.80
C LYS A 31 -14.91 8.02 -7.44
N TRP A 32 -14.14 8.23 -6.39
CA TRP A 32 -14.64 8.26 -5.02
C TRP A 32 -15.72 9.31 -4.84
N ALA A 33 -15.45 10.54 -5.32
CA ALA A 33 -16.40 11.64 -5.29
C ALA A 33 -17.72 11.32 -6.01
N GLY A 34 -17.66 10.58 -7.11
CA GLY A 34 -18.83 10.12 -7.84
C GLY A 34 -19.64 9.02 -7.14
N MET A 35 -19.03 8.30 -6.20
CA MET A 35 -19.68 7.20 -5.45
C MET A 35 -20.28 7.67 -4.11
N PHE A 36 -19.71 8.69 -3.51
CA PHE A 36 -20.07 9.18 -2.18
C PHE A 36 -20.36 10.66 -2.22
N ASP A 37 -21.60 11.05 -2.04
CA ASP A 37 -22.10 12.43 -2.16
C ASP A 37 -21.40 13.40 -1.18
N GLY A 38 -20.33 14.02 -1.62
CA GLY A 38 -19.73 15.20 -1.01
C GLY A 38 -18.56 14.97 -0.09
N ASP A 39 -18.65 14.35 1.07
CA ASP A 39 -17.49 14.22 1.98
C ASP A 39 -16.58 13.06 1.60
N GLN A 40 -15.35 13.40 1.33
CA GLN A 40 -14.40 12.51 0.68
C GLN A 40 -13.06 12.44 1.41
N SER A 41 -13.07 12.44 2.70
CA SER A 41 -11.86 12.18 3.48
C SER A 41 -11.38 10.76 3.21
N MET A 42 -10.35 10.64 2.42
CA MET A 42 -9.69 9.37 2.18
C MET A 42 -8.41 9.28 2.98
N HIS A 43 -8.17 8.10 3.50
CA HIS A 43 -6.96 7.81 4.22
C HIS A 43 -6.35 6.48 3.77
N GLU A 44 -5.16 6.24 4.21
CA GLU A 44 -4.29 5.14 3.84
C GLU A 44 -4.97 3.76 3.91
N ILE A 45 -5.80 3.49 4.94
CA ILE A 45 -6.49 2.19 5.08
C ILE A 45 -7.43 1.92 3.89
N ALA A 46 -8.19 2.92 3.45
CA ALA A 46 -9.11 2.78 2.30
C ALA A 46 -8.34 2.46 1.02
N VAL A 47 -7.22 3.15 0.80
CA VAL A 47 -6.36 2.92 -0.36
C VAL A 47 -5.65 1.58 -0.29
N SER A 48 -5.22 1.14 0.88
CA SER A 48 -4.62 -0.18 1.07
C SER A 48 -5.59 -1.32 0.72
N HIS A 49 -6.88 -1.20 1.11
CA HIS A 49 -7.90 -2.14 0.69
C HIS A 49 -8.14 -2.12 -0.83
N TYR A 50 -8.17 -0.94 -1.44
CA TYR A 50 -8.28 -0.80 -2.89
C TYR A 50 -7.12 -1.48 -3.61
N HIS A 51 -5.88 -1.26 -3.16
CA HIS A 51 -4.70 -1.94 -3.69
C HIS A 51 -4.78 -3.45 -3.51
N GLY A 52 -5.15 -3.94 -2.33
CA GLY A 52 -5.27 -5.37 -2.05
C GLY A 52 -6.24 -6.08 -2.98
N ILE A 53 -7.44 -5.53 -3.18
CA ILE A 53 -8.44 -6.09 -4.10
C ILE A 53 -7.94 -6.08 -5.56
N ASN A 54 -7.29 -5.00 -6.01
CA ASN A 54 -6.78 -4.94 -7.37
C ASN A 54 -5.57 -5.86 -7.59
N THR A 55 -4.71 -6.03 -6.60
CA THR A 55 -3.60 -7.00 -6.63
C THR A 55 -4.13 -8.43 -6.73
N TRP A 56 -5.13 -8.77 -5.92
CA TRP A 56 -5.79 -10.07 -6.01
C TRP A 56 -6.44 -10.30 -7.39
N ALA A 57 -7.17 -9.30 -7.91
CA ALA A 57 -7.81 -9.39 -9.22
C ALA A 57 -6.77 -9.59 -10.35
N GLU A 58 -5.61 -8.95 -10.25
CA GLU A 58 -4.51 -9.16 -11.18
C GLU A 58 -3.94 -10.59 -11.04
N GLY A 59 -3.84 -11.12 -9.82
CA GLY A 59 -3.48 -12.51 -9.58
C GLY A 59 -4.44 -13.49 -10.24
N VAL A 60 -5.76 -13.28 -10.09
CA VAL A 60 -6.80 -14.08 -10.77
C VAL A 60 -6.66 -14.01 -12.29
N ARG A 61 -6.43 -12.81 -12.84
CA ARG A 61 -6.27 -12.59 -14.28
C ARG A 61 -5.06 -13.33 -14.83
N GLN A 62 -3.93 -13.32 -14.12
CA GLN A 62 -2.71 -14.02 -14.53
C GLN A 62 -2.82 -15.54 -14.36
N ALA A 63 -3.44 -15.99 -13.27
CA ALA A 63 -3.69 -17.41 -13.04
C ALA A 63 -4.69 -18.01 -14.03
N GLY A 64 -5.59 -17.18 -14.61
CA GLY A 64 -6.70 -17.66 -15.45
C GLY A 64 -7.67 -18.57 -14.68
N SER A 65 -7.69 -18.49 -13.35
CA SER A 65 -8.38 -19.41 -12.44
C SER A 65 -8.81 -18.70 -11.16
N LEU A 66 -9.86 -19.23 -10.51
CA LEU A 66 -10.26 -18.86 -9.16
C LEU A 66 -9.73 -19.85 -8.10
N ASP A 67 -8.92 -20.83 -8.52
CA ASP A 67 -8.25 -21.71 -7.58
C ASP A 67 -7.27 -20.93 -6.71
N ARG A 68 -7.34 -21.15 -5.40
CA ARG A 68 -6.54 -20.43 -4.42
C ARG A 68 -5.04 -20.58 -4.66
N MET A 69 -4.59 -21.82 -4.93
CA MET A 69 -3.16 -22.08 -5.07
C MET A 69 -2.62 -21.50 -6.37
N ALA A 70 -3.39 -21.59 -7.47
CA ALA A 70 -3.02 -20.96 -8.73
C ALA A 70 -2.90 -19.42 -8.62
N ILE A 71 -3.76 -18.78 -7.81
CA ILE A 71 -3.68 -17.35 -7.55
C ILE A 71 -2.41 -17.02 -6.72
N ILE A 72 -2.10 -17.81 -5.69
CA ILE A 72 -0.89 -17.62 -4.87
C ILE A 72 0.35 -17.76 -5.74
N GLU A 73 0.46 -18.80 -6.56
CA GLU A 73 1.56 -19.01 -7.50
C GLU A 73 1.71 -17.81 -8.46
N ALA A 74 0.60 -17.26 -8.95
CA ALA A 74 0.63 -16.07 -9.79
C ALA A 74 1.14 -14.84 -9.01
N LEU A 75 0.69 -14.62 -7.76
CA LEU A 75 1.15 -13.51 -6.92
C LEU A 75 2.65 -13.61 -6.61
N GLU A 76 3.16 -14.81 -6.38
CA GLU A 76 4.58 -15.10 -6.12
C GLU A 76 5.50 -14.85 -7.33
N THR A 77 4.96 -14.59 -8.51
CA THR A 77 5.78 -14.08 -9.63
C THR A 77 6.22 -12.63 -9.46
N GLY A 78 5.80 -11.95 -8.40
CA GLY A 78 6.09 -10.54 -8.17
C GLY A 78 5.14 -9.62 -8.92
N ILE A 79 3.85 -9.95 -8.94
CA ILE A 79 2.80 -9.13 -9.57
C ILE A 79 2.88 -7.70 -9.07
N SER A 80 2.72 -6.75 -9.99
CA SER A 80 2.66 -5.32 -9.69
C SER A 80 1.38 -4.71 -10.25
N ILE A 81 0.83 -3.77 -9.50
CA ILE A 81 -0.23 -2.87 -9.93
C ILE A 81 0.19 -1.42 -9.69
N THR A 82 -0.50 -0.49 -10.34
CA THR A 82 -0.37 0.95 -10.05
C THR A 82 -1.72 1.49 -9.60
N GLY A 83 -1.72 2.24 -8.51
CA GLY A 83 -2.93 2.83 -7.93
C GLY A 83 -2.67 4.19 -7.30
N PRO A 84 -3.61 4.73 -6.52
CA PRO A 84 -3.54 6.09 -5.99
C PRO A 84 -2.32 6.37 -5.10
N GLY A 85 -1.78 5.37 -4.43
CA GLY A 85 -0.54 5.47 -3.64
C GLY A 85 0.74 5.14 -4.42
N GLY A 86 0.65 4.96 -5.74
CA GLY A 86 1.80 4.58 -6.58
C GLY A 86 1.82 3.09 -6.93
N LYS A 87 3.00 2.59 -7.24
CA LYS A 87 3.22 1.18 -7.60
C LYS A 87 3.24 0.30 -6.34
N VAL A 88 2.52 -0.80 -6.40
CA VAL A 88 2.53 -1.87 -5.38
C VAL A 88 2.98 -3.16 -6.04
N THR A 89 3.97 -3.82 -5.47
CA THR A 89 4.50 -5.12 -5.93
C THR A 89 4.40 -6.13 -4.80
N VAL A 90 3.98 -7.36 -5.10
CA VAL A 90 4.01 -8.44 -4.11
C VAL A 90 5.46 -8.95 -3.98
N ASP A 91 5.98 -8.98 -2.76
CA ASP A 91 7.24 -9.66 -2.48
C ASP A 91 7.03 -11.17 -2.43
N PRO A 92 7.69 -11.96 -3.33
CA PRO A 92 7.44 -13.41 -3.42
C PRO A 92 7.78 -14.18 -2.15
N LYS A 93 8.73 -13.68 -1.36
CA LYS A 93 9.22 -14.40 -0.18
C LYS A 93 8.34 -14.22 1.04
N THR A 94 7.89 -12.99 1.25
CA THR A 94 7.19 -12.62 2.49
C THR A 94 5.71 -12.35 2.28
N HIS A 95 5.26 -12.29 1.03
CA HIS A 95 3.92 -11.85 0.60
C HIS A 95 3.56 -10.43 1.04
N HIS A 96 4.53 -9.66 1.53
CA HIS A 96 4.33 -8.25 1.83
C HIS A 96 4.23 -7.41 0.56
N ALA A 97 3.60 -6.26 0.69
CA ALA A 97 3.57 -5.25 -0.37
C ALA A 97 4.86 -4.41 -0.34
N VAL A 98 5.59 -4.40 -1.46
CA VAL A 98 6.64 -3.43 -1.76
C VAL A 98 5.97 -2.20 -2.35
N LEU A 99 6.12 -1.06 -1.70
CA LEU A 99 5.41 0.17 -2.03
C LEU A 99 6.22 1.42 -1.65
N ASP A 100 5.76 2.56 -2.11
CA ASP A 100 6.36 3.83 -1.72
C ASP A 100 5.92 4.20 -0.30
N VAL A 101 6.84 4.77 0.47
CA VAL A 101 6.55 5.35 1.79
C VAL A 101 6.81 6.84 1.72
N HIS A 102 5.82 7.62 2.11
CA HIS A 102 5.88 9.07 2.13
C HIS A 102 6.08 9.57 3.55
N LEU A 103 7.18 10.28 3.78
CA LEU A 103 7.35 11.08 4.98
C LEU A 103 6.55 12.36 4.81
N MET A 104 5.64 12.61 5.71
CA MET A 104 4.72 13.73 5.62
C MET A 104 4.73 14.56 6.88
N LYS A 105 4.43 15.84 6.70
CA LYS A 105 4.30 16.80 7.79
C LYS A 105 2.95 17.48 7.72
N MET A 106 2.27 17.56 8.85
CA MET A 106 1.05 18.34 8.96
C MET A 106 1.37 19.82 8.90
N GLN A 107 0.69 20.54 8.00
CA GLN A 107 0.74 21.98 7.87
C GLN A 107 -0.64 22.52 7.50
N ASP A 108 -1.19 23.39 8.32
CA ASP A 108 -2.50 24.01 8.13
C ASP A 108 -3.62 23.00 7.78
N GLN A 109 -3.68 21.93 8.57
CA GLN A 109 -4.63 20.81 8.44
C GLN A 109 -4.50 19.99 7.14
N LYS A 110 -3.36 20.08 6.45
CA LYS A 110 -3.03 19.28 5.28
C LYS A 110 -1.73 18.52 5.50
N MET A 111 -1.59 17.38 4.84
CA MET A 111 -0.36 16.62 4.84
C MET A 111 0.53 17.04 3.67
N GLU A 112 1.64 17.69 3.95
CA GLU A 112 2.67 17.96 2.95
C GLU A 112 3.63 16.79 2.87
N VAL A 113 3.89 16.29 1.65
CA VAL A 113 4.89 15.26 1.42
C VAL A 113 6.27 15.91 1.48
N VAL A 114 7.06 15.54 2.47
CA VAL A 114 8.42 16.04 2.68
C VAL A 114 9.43 15.22 1.88
N GLU A 115 9.23 13.89 1.86
CA GLU A 115 10.11 12.97 1.17
C GLU A 115 9.31 11.72 0.77
N THR A 116 9.65 11.15 -0.39
CA THR A 116 9.17 9.84 -0.81
C THR A 116 10.32 8.86 -0.84
N LEU A 117 10.17 7.78 -0.10
CA LEU A 117 11.08 6.63 -0.07
C LEU A 117 10.52 5.57 -1.02
N PRO A 118 11.04 5.44 -2.25
CA PRO A 118 10.40 4.60 -3.25
C PRO A 118 10.62 3.11 -2.98
N GLN A 119 9.61 2.31 -3.27
CA GLN A 119 9.62 0.85 -3.33
C GLN A 119 10.36 0.19 -2.16
N ARG A 120 9.90 0.52 -0.94
CA ARG A 120 10.50 -0.02 0.30
C ARG A 120 10.26 -1.50 0.41
N GLN A 121 11.36 -2.23 0.58
CA GLN A 121 11.36 -3.68 0.75
C GLN A 121 11.11 -4.05 2.22
N PRO A 122 10.43 -5.17 2.50
CA PRO A 122 10.24 -5.67 3.86
C PRO A 122 11.52 -6.40 4.36
N VAL A 123 12.64 -5.66 4.44
CA VAL A 123 13.98 -6.25 4.66
C VAL A 123 14.08 -7.03 5.97
N ASP A 124 13.40 -6.56 7.01
CA ASP A 124 13.44 -7.23 8.31
C ASP A 124 12.72 -8.59 8.25
N THR A 125 11.55 -8.62 7.61
CA THR A 125 10.82 -9.86 7.39
C THR A 125 11.55 -10.80 6.45
N GLN A 126 12.14 -10.27 5.37
CA GLN A 126 12.95 -11.07 4.42
C GLN A 126 14.17 -11.73 5.06
N ALA A 127 14.68 -11.19 6.17
CA ALA A 127 15.81 -11.76 6.89
C ALA A 127 15.47 -13.08 7.59
N VAL A 128 14.20 -13.29 7.93
CA VAL A 128 13.76 -14.43 8.75
C VAL A 128 12.69 -15.31 8.09
N CYS A 129 11.99 -14.81 7.07
CA CYS A 129 10.86 -15.47 6.43
C CYS A 129 11.10 -15.62 4.92
N ASP A 130 10.92 -16.84 4.42
CA ASP A 130 10.92 -17.15 2.98
C ASP A 130 9.82 -18.18 2.68
N LEU A 131 8.62 -17.71 2.38
CA LEU A 131 7.46 -18.55 2.09
C LEU A 131 7.59 -19.29 0.76
N SER A 132 8.43 -18.81 -0.15
CA SER A 132 8.71 -19.51 -1.40
C SER A 132 9.53 -20.78 -1.18
N ALA A 133 10.39 -20.78 -0.16
CA ALA A 133 11.19 -21.95 0.24
C ALA A 133 10.46 -22.83 1.28
N ASN A 134 9.62 -22.24 2.13
CA ASN A 134 8.88 -22.93 3.18
C ASN A 134 7.44 -22.41 3.25
N PRO A 135 6.53 -22.86 2.36
CA PRO A 135 5.17 -22.34 2.24
C PRO A 135 4.28 -22.64 3.46
N ASP A 136 4.65 -23.61 4.30
CA ASP A 136 3.93 -23.98 5.50
C ASP A 136 4.46 -23.28 6.77
N ASP A 137 5.39 -22.33 6.60
CA ASP A 137 5.94 -21.59 7.73
C ASP A 137 4.87 -20.72 8.41
N ASN A 138 4.61 -21.03 9.67
CA ASN A 138 3.68 -20.29 10.53
C ASN A 138 4.37 -19.81 11.82
N THR A 139 5.70 -19.73 11.80
CA THR A 139 6.50 -19.26 12.93
C THR A 139 6.25 -17.77 13.16
N GLN A 140 6.03 -17.41 14.42
CA GLN A 140 6.03 -16.00 14.80
C GLN A 140 7.47 -15.57 15.09
N TYR A 141 8.02 -14.77 14.20
CA TYR A 141 9.38 -14.26 14.32
C TYR A 141 9.41 -12.99 15.19
N GLU A 142 10.41 -12.87 16.04
CA GLU A 142 10.77 -11.61 16.68
C GLU A 142 11.71 -10.86 15.75
N ILE A 143 11.40 -9.60 15.47
CA ILE A 143 12.21 -8.73 14.62
C ILE A 143 12.87 -7.71 15.54
N ASP A 144 14.21 -7.74 15.60
CA ASP A 144 15.01 -6.72 16.30
C ASP A 144 15.10 -5.46 15.41
N ILE A 145 14.61 -4.35 15.92
CA ILE A 145 14.58 -3.04 15.25
C ILE A 145 15.68 -2.15 15.82
#